data_37e1a145db91f556e55cf235b5770963
#
_entry.id   37e1a145db91f556e55cf235b5770963
#
_cell.length_a   1.000
_cell.length_b   1.000
_cell.length_c   1.000
_cell.angle_alpha   90.00
_cell.angle_beta   90.00
_cell.angle_gamma   90.00
#
_symmetry.space_group_name_H-M   'P 1'
#
loop_
_entity.id
_entity.type
_entity.pdbx_description
1 polymer ?
#
loop_
_entity_poly.entity_id
_entity_poly.type
_entity_poly.pdbx_seq_one_letter_code
_entity_poly.pdbx_strand_id
1 'polypeptide(L)'
;MIDFKMPKREQNSNKGTFGKVLNFCGSENYIGAAYLATVSSLKIGAGFSALATTPQVISSVSSLLPEAVYLTREQGLENLKNYSIVLIGCGLGTSEDDKKLFKKVLSEIDSKTPLIIDADGLNILSALKLTKLEHESLILTPHPLEASRLLDCSLNEILSDIEGCAKKISQKYKCVTVLKTHHTVICDKNLTTYRNLHGNTALAKAGSGDVLAGIIAGLLAQHMQAYEAAKLGVYIHSKTGEIASEYLTEYSVLASDLPKFIHKAIKEIL
;
A
#
# COMPACT_ATOMS: atom_id res chain seq x y z
N MET A 1 -21.60 13.92 1.77
CA MET A 1 -20.82 12.91 0.99
C MET A 1 -19.48 13.53 0.64
N ILE A 2 -18.37 12.80 0.79
CA ILE A 2 -17.07 13.28 0.31
C ILE A 2 -17.09 13.13 -1.21
N ASP A 3 -16.76 14.21 -1.91
CA ASP A 3 -16.65 14.23 -3.37
C ASP A 3 -15.25 13.71 -3.76
N PHE A 4 -15.10 12.38 -3.89
CA PHE A 4 -13.86 11.78 -4.35
C PHE A 4 -13.66 12.03 -5.83
N LYS A 5 -12.42 12.34 -6.23
CA LYS A 5 -12.05 12.57 -7.63
C LYS A 5 -10.83 11.76 -7.99
N MET A 6 -10.92 11.06 -9.11
CA MET A 6 -9.75 10.40 -9.71
C MET A 6 -8.77 11.46 -10.26
N PRO A 7 -7.46 11.15 -10.29
CA PRO A 7 -6.50 11.98 -11.00
C PRO A 7 -6.91 12.19 -12.44
N LYS A 8 -6.85 13.46 -12.89
CA LYS A 8 -7.22 13.82 -14.27
C LYS A 8 -6.27 13.16 -15.26
N ARG A 9 -6.82 12.61 -16.34
CA ARG A 9 -6.05 12.01 -17.44
C ARG A 9 -6.13 12.88 -18.66
N GLU A 10 -5.07 13.65 -18.93
CA GLU A 10 -4.98 14.48 -20.13
C GLU A 10 -4.79 13.61 -21.38
N GLN A 11 -5.38 14.01 -22.51
CA GLN A 11 -5.29 13.25 -23.77
C GLN A 11 -3.84 13.15 -24.28
N ASN A 12 -3.08 14.25 -24.14
CA ASN A 12 -1.66 14.26 -24.51
C ASN A 12 -0.78 13.77 -23.34
N SER A 13 -0.83 12.48 -23.08
CA SER A 13 -0.13 11.83 -21.98
C SER A 13 0.64 10.60 -22.46
N ASN A 14 1.65 10.22 -21.71
CA ASN A 14 2.42 8.98 -21.91
C ASN A 14 2.56 8.22 -20.57
N LYS A 15 3.14 7.02 -20.60
CA LYS A 15 3.32 6.19 -19.39
C LYS A 15 4.08 6.91 -18.25
N GLY A 16 4.97 7.83 -18.56
CA GLY A 16 5.71 8.61 -17.55
C GLY A 16 4.84 9.64 -16.85
N THR A 17 3.79 10.18 -17.51
CA THR A 17 2.86 11.17 -16.95
C THR A 17 2.08 10.60 -15.75
N PHE A 18 1.78 9.30 -15.75
CA PHE A 18 1.03 8.64 -14.68
C PHE A 18 1.92 7.96 -13.65
N GLY A 19 3.20 8.34 -13.64
CA GLY A 19 4.19 7.94 -12.65
C GLY A 19 4.62 6.48 -12.69
N LYS A 20 5.62 6.18 -11.87
CA LYS A 20 6.29 4.88 -11.80
C LYS A 20 6.31 4.39 -10.35
N VAL A 21 5.77 3.21 -10.12
CA VAL A 21 5.80 2.54 -8.80
C VAL A 21 6.97 1.55 -8.75
N LEU A 22 7.74 1.57 -7.67
CA LEU A 22 8.70 0.53 -7.34
C LEU A 22 8.21 -0.23 -6.10
N ASN A 23 7.97 -1.53 -6.25
CA ASN A 23 7.48 -2.38 -5.18
C ASN A 23 8.61 -3.29 -4.68
N PHE A 24 9.06 -3.13 -3.43
CA PHE A 24 9.89 -4.09 -2.73
C PHE A 24 8.98 -5.05 -1.96
N CYS A 25 8.49 -6.06 -2.63
CA CYS A 25 7.45 -6.98 -2.15
C CYS A 25 7.79 -8.43 -2.47
N GLY A 26 7.25 -9.34 -1.68
CA GLY A 26 7.37 -10.78 -1.92
C GLY A 26 8.63 -11.40 -1.37
N SER A 27 8.45 -12.65 -0.98
CA SER A 27 9.48 -13.59 -0.55
C SER A 27 9.02 -15.01 -0.91
N GLU A 28 9.85 -16.02 -0.63
CA GLU A 28 9.56 -17.41 -0.99
C GLU A 28 8.21 -17.92 -0.50
N ASN A 29 7.77 -17.45 0.69
CA ASN A 29 6.49 -17.85 1.29
C ASN A 29 5.33 -16.92 0.93
N TYR A 30 5.58 -15.74 0.36
CA TYR A 30 4.57 -14.69 0.11
C TYR A 30 4.62 -14.16 -1.33
N ILE A 31 4.69 -15.10 -2.28
CA ILE A 31 4.72 -14.80 -3.73
C ILE A 31 3.48 -13.99 -4.16
N GLY A 32 2.31 -14.37 -3.64
CA GLY A 32 1.03 -13.74 -3.96
C GLY A 32 0.96 -12.26 -3.57
N ALA A 33 1.58 -11.85 -2.46
CA ALA A 33 1.62 -10.46 -2.00
C ALA A 33 2.30 -9.55 -3.02
N ALA A 34 3.41 -10.02 -3.62
CA ALA A 34 4.12 -9.31 -4.68
C ALA A 34 3.23 -9.06 -5.91
N TYR A 35 2.53 -10.11 -6.36
CA TYR A 35 1.57 -10.00 -7.46
C TYR A 35 0.46 -9.00 -7.15
N LEU A 36 -0.21 -9.17 -6.00
CA LEU A 36 -1.37 -8.37 -5.61
C LEU A 36 -1.05 -6.87 -5.49
N ALA A 37 0.05 -6.52 -4.85
CA ALA A 37 0.50 -5.13 -4.75
C ALA A 37 0.82 -4.54 -6.14
N THR A 38 1.58 -5.27 -6.95
CA THR A 38 2.03 -4.79 -8.26
C THR A 38 0.87 -4.64 -9.26
N VAL A 39 0.00 -5.65 -9.37
CA VAL A 39 -1.15 -5.58 -10.30
C VAL A 39 -2.13 -4.47 -9.88
N SER A 40 -2.34 -4.27 -8.58
CA SER A 40 -3.27 -3.25 -8.08
C SER A 40 -2.78 -1.84 -8.37
N SER A 41 -1.47 -1.58 -8.30
CA SER A 41 -0.89 -0.29 -8.68
C SER A 41 -1.09 0.04 -10.17
N LEU A 42 -1.02 -0.96 -11.05
CA LEU A 42 -1.33 -0.80 -12.47
C LEU A 42 -2.84 -0.60 -12.70
N LYS A 43 -3.68 -1.42 -12.07
CA LYS A 43 -5.14 -1.39 -12.25
C LYS A 43 -5.79 -0.08 -11.78
N ILE A 44 -5.21 0.61 -10.80
CA ILE A 44 -5.67 1.93 -10.35
C ILE A 44 -5.17 3.07 -11.26
N GLY A 45 -4.20 2.80 -12.17
CA GLY A 45 -3.82 3.75 -13.19
C GLY A 45 -2.38 4.24 -13.17
N ALA A 46 -1.47 3.66 -12.40
CA ALA A 46 -0.05 3.94 -12.55
C ALA A 46 0.41 3.65 -13.98
N GLY A 47 1.25 4.51 -14.54
CA GLY A 47 1.77 4.35 -15.89
C GLY A 47 2.82 3.26 -16.04
N PHE A 48 3.45 2.89 -14.91
CA PHE A 48 4.51 1.89 -14.86
C PHE A 48 4.60 1.30 -13.44
N SER A 49 4.81 0.00 -13.35
CA SER A 49 5.08 -0.66 -12.06
C SER A 49 6.21 -1.66 -12.21
N ALA A 50 7.20 -1.56 -11.32
CA ALA A 50 8.27 -2.52 -11.19
C ALA A 50 8.16 -3.28 -9.88
N LEU A 51 8.49 -4.57 -9.91
CA LEU A 51 8.60 -5.44 -8.76
C LEU A 51 10.07 -5.80 -8.53
N ALA A 52 10.65 -5.28 -7.45
CA ALA A 52 11.98 -5.61 -6.98
C ALA A 52 11.90 -6.69 -5.89
N THR A 53 12.31 -7.92 -6.23
CA THR A 53 12.06 -9.10 -5.40
C THR A 53 13.11 -10.19 -5.59
N THR A 54 12.87 -11.38 -5.05
CA THR A 54 13.77 -12.54 -5.22
C THR A 54 13.58 -13.19 -6.60
N PRO A 55 14.63 -13.84 -7.15
CA PRO A 55 14.52 -14.54 -8.45
C PRO A 55 13.38 -15.57 -8.51
N GLN A 56 13.09 -16.24 -7.40
CA GLN A 56 12.01 -17.22 -7.31
C GLN A 56 10.63 -16.55 -7.49
N VAL A 57 10.41 -15.40 -6.86
CA VAL A 57 9.17 -14.63 -7.00
C VAL A 57 9.05 -14.10 -8.44
N ILE A 58 10.14 -13.58 -9.03
CA ILE A 58 10.16 -13.15 -10.43
C ILE A 58 9.70 -14.28 -11.35
N SER A 59 10.30 -15.47 -11.22
CA SER A 59 9.95 -16.64 -12.03
C SER A 59 8.47 -17.02 -11.91
N SER A 60 7.90 -16.86 -10.71
CA SER A 60 6.49 -17.23 -10.43
C SER A 60 5.49 -16.18 -10.91
N VAL A 61 5.82 -14.88 -10.86
CA VAL A 61 4.87 -13.78 -11.09
C VAL A 61 4.95 -13.26 -12.53
N SER A 62 6.10 -13.38 -13.19
CA SER A 62 6.31 -12.76 -14.52
C SER A 62 5.36 -13.27 -15.62
N SER A 63 4.95 -14.51 -15.55
CA SER A 63 3.95 -15.08 -16.47
C SER A 63 2.51 -14.63 -16.19
N LEU A 64 2.24 -14.18 -14.97
CA LEU A 64 0.90 -13.74 -14.51
C LEU A 64 0.66 -12.24 -14.77
N LEU A 65 1.72 -11.44 -14.86
CA LEU A 65 1.64 -9.99 -15.01
C LEU A 65 2.72 -9.49 -16.00
N PRO A 66 2.56 -9.73 -17.31
CA PRO A 66 3.55 -9.33 -18.31
C PRO A 66 3.72 -7.80 -18.45
N GLU A 67 2.81 -7.00 -17.92
CA GLU A 67 2.87 -5.55 -17.95
C GLU A 67 3.85 -4.96 -16.92
N ALA A 68 4.26 -5.73 -15.91
CA ALA A 68 5.20 -5.28 -14.89
C ALA A 68 6.66 -5.44 -15.34
N VAL A 69 7.54 -4.61 -14.78
CA VAL A 69 8.98 -4.80 -14.90
C VAL A 69 9.49 -5.55 -13.69
N TYR A 70 10.38 -6.50 -13.90
CA TYR A 70 10.93 -7.35 -12.85
C TYR A 70 12.39 -7.03 -12.61
N LEU A 71 12.75 -6.78 -11.37
CA LEU A 71 14.08 -6.41 -10.90
C LEU A 71 14.50 -7.32 -9.74
N THR A 72 15.78 -7.60 -9.61
CA THR A 72 16.29 -8.10 -8.32
C THR A 72 16.21 -6.99 -7.29
N ARG A 73 16.32 -7.33 -6.00
CA ARG A 73 16.33 -6.35 -4.90
C ARG A 73 17.47 -5.34 -5.04
N GLU A 74 18.63 -5.79 -5.51
CA GLU A 74 19.81 -4.94 -5.77
C GLU A 74 19.54 -3.97 -6.93
N GLN A 75 19.00 -4.47 -8.04
CA GLN A 75 18.61 -3.62 -9.17
C GLN A 75 17.54 -2.58 -8.78
N GLY A 76 16.60 -2.97 -7.89
CA GLY A 76 15.62 -2.04 -7.32
C GLY A 76 16.28 -0.91 -6.55
N LEU A 77 17.27 -1.20 -5.70
CA LEU A 77 18.05 -0.20 -4.95
C LEU A 77 18.81 0.74 -5.89
N GLU A 78 19.54 0.21 -6.85
CA GLU A 78 20.32 1.01 -7.83
C GLU A 78 19.44 1.98 -8.63
N ASN A 79 18.16 1.66 -8.77
CA ASN A 79 17.21 2.43 -9.58
C ASN A 79 16.20 3.26 -8.77
N LEU A 80 16.30 3.36 -7.45
CA LEU A 80 15.35 4.07 -6.57
C LEU A 80 14.92 5.44 -7.11
N LYS A 81 15.88 6.27 -7.54
CA LYS A 81 15.65 7.64 -8.05
C LYS A 81 14.90 7.72 -9.40
N ASN A 82 14.69 6.60 -10.07
CA ASN A 82 13.97 6.56 -11.34
C ASN A 82 12.45 6.37 -11.16
N TYR A 83 11.99 6.24 -9.91
CA TYR A 83 10.60 5.96 -9.57
C TYR A 83 9.94 7.12 -8.84
N SER A 84 8.65 7.29 -9.08
CA SER A 84 7.83 8.35 -8.48
C SER A 84 7.40 8.03 -7.06
N ILE A 85 7.41 6.75 -6.68
CA ILE A 85 6.99 6.23 -5.37
C ILE A 85 7.66 4.88 -5.10
N VAL A 86 7.89 4.58 -3.82
CA VAL A 86 8.32 3.26 -3.35
C VAL A 86 7.27 2.68 -2.40
N LEU A 87 6.86 1.44 -2.66
CA LEU A 87 6.09 0.59 -1.74
C LEU A 87 7.01 -0.50 -1.22
N ILE A 88 7.10 -0.66 0.10
CA ILE A 88 7.92 -1.70 0.71
C ILE A 88 7.17 -2.45 1.81
N GLY A 89 7.25 -3.79 1.79
CA GLY A 89 6.87 -4.61 2.92
C GLY A 89 5.86 -5.71 2.65
N CYS A 90 4.99 -5.62 1.63
CA CYS A 90 3.99 -6.64 1.32
C CYS A 90 4.67 -8.00 1.08
N GLY A 91 4.58 -8.92 2.06
CA GLY A 91 5.20 -10.23 1.99
C GLY A 91 6.73 -10.23 1.83
N LEU A 92 7.40 -9.18 2.29
CA LEU A 92 8.85 -8.99 2.13
C LEU A 92 9.67 -10.03 2.90
N GLY A 93 9.16 -10.49 4.06
CA GLY A 93 9.90 -11.23 5.05
C GLY A 93 10.51 -10.32 6.13
N THR A 94 11.05 -10.96 7.18
CA THR A 94 11.63 -10.26 8.35
C THR A 94 13.00 -10.79 8.73
N SER A 95 13.68 -11.50 7.83
CA SER A 95 15.05 -12.00 8.03
C SER A 95 16.05 -10.85 8.19
N GLU A 96 17.27 -11.15 8.59
CA GLU A 96 18.32 -10.14 8.70
C GLU A 96 18.64 -9.48 7.34
N ASP A 97 18.51 -10.21 6.23
CA ASP A 97 18.72 -9.65 4.90
C ASP A 97 17.56 -8.75 4.47
N ASP A 98 16.32 -9.09 4.85
CA ASP A 98 15.15 -8.21 4.64
C ASP A 98 15.28 -6.91 5.46
N LYS A 99 15.78 -6.99 6.70
CA LYS A 99 16.06 -5.82 7.54
C LYS A 99 17.19 -4.96 6.96
N LYS A 100 18.23 -5.55 6.38
CA LYS A 100 19.30 -4.82 5.69
C LYS A 100 18.76 -4.10 4.46
N LEU A 101 17.96 -4.80 3.64
CA LEU A 101 17.30 -4.20 2.47
C LEU A 101 16.42 -3.01 2.89
N PHE A 102 15.57 -3.21 3.90
CA PHE A 102 14.69 -2.16 4.43
C PHE A 102 15.49 -0.91 4.87
N LYS A 103 16.58 -1.10 5.64
CA LYS A 103 17.47 0.01 6.05
C LYS A 103 18.10 0.71 4.85
N LYS A 104 18.55 -0.03 3.83
CA LYS A 104 19.12 0.54 2.61
C LYS A 104 18.10 1.38 1.84
N VAL A 105 16.87 0.86 1.65
CA VAL A 105 15.81 1.63 1.01
C VAL A 105 15.57 2.93 1.75
N LEU A 106 15.45 2.91 3.09
CA LEU A 106 15.24 4.11 3.90
C LEU A 106 16.41 5.12 3.82
N SER A 107 17.65 4.64 3.67
CA SER A 107 18.83 5.51 3.64
C SER A 107 19.13 6.08 2.26
N GLU A 108 18.69 5.43 1.18
CA GLU A 108 19.03 5.79 -0.20
C GLU A 108 17.88 6.46 -0.96
N ILE A 109 16.63 6.32 -0.48
CA ILE A 109 15.48 6.98 -1.09
C ILE A 109 15.52 8.49 -0.81
N ASP A 110 15.22 9.30 -1.84
CA ASP A 110 15.07 10.75 -1.65
C ASP A 110 13.88 11.04 -0.73
N SER A 111 14.05 11.94 0.24
CA SER A 111 13.02 12.33 1.20
C SER A 111 11.74 12.87 0.57
N LYS A 112 11.81 13.37 -0.65
CA LYS A 112 10.67 13.86 -1.44
C LYS A 112 9.94 12.75 -2.18
N THR A 113 10.58 11.59 -2.40
CA THR A 113 9.93 10.44 -3.03
C THR A 113 8.91 9.84 -2.05
N PRO A 114 7.62 9.79 -2.39
CA PRO A 114 6.63 9.14 -1.55
C PRO A 114 7.02 7.71 -1.18
N LEU A 115 6.77 7.34 0.07
CA LEU A 115 7.08 6.01 0.61
C LEU A 115 5.85 5.43 1.30
N ILE A 116 5.48 4.20 0.94
CA ILE A 116 4.50 3.39 1.67
C ILE A 116 5.23 2.25 2.36
N ILE A 117 4.95 2.06 3.64
CA ILE A 117 5.41 0.91 4.43
C ILE A 117 4.19 0.13 4.89
N ASP A 118 4.10 -1.15 4.50
CA ASP A 118 3.02 -2.06 4.88
C ASP A 118 3.58 -3.39 5.41
N ALA A 119 2.75 -4.16 6.08
CA ALA A 119 2.97 -5.56 6.46
C ALA A 119 4.35 -5.81 7.12
N ASP A 120 5.20 -6.64 6.50
CA ASP A 120 6.54 -6.96 7.05
C ASP A 120 7.43 -5.73 7.17
N GLY A 121 7.25 -4.72 6.32
CA GLY A 121 7.92 -3.44 6.47
C GLY A 121 7.60 -2.75 7.80
N LEU A 122 6.34 -2.80 8.25
CA LEU A 122 5.91 -2.28 9.56
C LEU A 122 6.46 -3.12 10.71
N ASN A 123 6.52 -4.44 10.54
CA ASN A 123 7.12 -5.34 11.51
C ASN A 123 8.62 -5.05 11.69
N ILE A 124 9.35 -4.83 10.59
CA ILE A 124 10.76 -4.45 10.61
C ILE A 124 10.94 -3.08 11.25
N LEU A 125 10.13 -2.09 10.87
CA LEU A 125 10.16 -0.74 11.43
C LEU A 125 10.04 -0.75 12.95
N SER A 126 9.07 -1.53 13.46
CA SER A 126 8.86 -1.70 14.89
C SER A 126 10.04 -2.43 15.56
N ALA A 127 10.50 -3.55 15.00
CA ALA A 127 11.59 -4.36 15.55
C ALA A 127 12.91 -3.57 15.64
N LEU A 128 13.17 -2.69 14.68
CA LEU A 128 14.35 -1.81 14.67
C LEU A 128 14.19 -0.58 15.56
N LYS A 129 13.00 -0.36 16.16
CA LYS A 129 12.66 0.82 16.98
C LYS A 129 12.99 2.16 16.29
N LEU A 130 12.86 2.20 14.95
CA LEU A 130 13.06 3.42 14.19
C LEU A 130 11.88 4.34 14.41
N THR A 131 12.12 5.53 14.95
CA THR A 131 11.06 6.52 15.26
C THR A 131 11.18 7.80 14.43
N LYS A 132 12.31 8.00 13.77
CA LYS A 132 12.54 9.15 12.90
C LYS A 132 12.72 8.64 11.46
N LEU A 133 11.72 8.92 10.65
CA LEU A 133 11.77 8.72 9.21
C LEU A 133 11.62 10.11 8.57
N GLU A 134 12.70 10.60 7.98
CA GLU A 134 12.73 11.95 7.40
C GLU A 134 12.18 11.93 5.97
N HIS A 135 10.85 11.69 5.86
CA HIS A 135 10.15 11.68 4.57
C HIS A 135 9.01 12.71 4.54
N GLU A 136 8.95 13.48 3.47
CA GLU A 136 7.88 14.47 3.27
C GLU A 136 6.52 13.82 3.02
N SER A 137 6.50 12.66 2.36
CA SER A 137 5.29 11.91 2.01
C SER A 137 5.44 10.44 2.41
N LEU A 138 5.16 10.14 3.68
CA LEU A 138 5.18 8.79 4.25
C LEU A 138 3.76 8.32 4.55
N ILE A 139 3.44 7.09 4.14
CA ILE A 139 2.19 6.41 4.52
C ILE A 139 2.53 5.10 5.22
N LEU A 140 1.94 4.88 6.39
CA LEU A 140 1.95 3.60 7.11
C LEU A 140 0.54 2.99 7.08
N THR A 141 0.44 1.70 6.77
CA THR A 141 -0.86 1.03 6.61
C THR A 141 -1.06 -0.12 7.61
N PRO A 142 -0.93 0.11 8.94
CA PRO A 142 -1.02 -0.96 9.90
C PRO A 142 -2.44 -1.53 10.06
N HIS A 143 -2.55 -2.84 10.26
CA HIS A 143 -3.69 -3.46 10.94
C HIS A 143 -3.49 -3.35 12.48
N PRO A 144 -4.53 -3.66 13.33
CA PRO A 144 -4.42 -3.43 14.78
C PRO A 144 -3.22 -4.08 15.46
N LEU A 145 -2.81 -5.29 15.05
CA LEU A 145 -1.66 -5.95 15.65
C LEU A 145 -0.32 -5.32 15.21
N GLU A 146 -0.19 -4.80 14.00
CA GLU A 146 0.96 -4.00 13.56
C GLU A 146 1.00 -2.66 14.29
N ALA A 147 -0.16 -2.02 14.47
CA ALA A 147 -0.28 -0.77 15.23
C ALA A 147 0.15 -0.95 16.69
N SER A 148 -0.21 -2.07 17.34
CA SER A 148 0.21 -2.36 18.73
C SER A 148 1.72 -2.47 18.85
N ARG A 149 2.39 -3.10 17.86
CA ARG A 149 3.86 -3.18 17.80
C ARG A 149 4.49 -1.81 17.56
N LEU A 150 3.93 -1.00 16.66
CA LEU A 150 4.44 0.35 16.37
C LEU A 150 4.33 1.27 17.59
N LEU A 151 3.28 1.15 18.40
CA LEU A 151 3.04 1.96 19.58
C LEU A 151 3.59 1.35 20.87
N ASP A 152 4.07 0.11 20.83
CA ASP A 152 4.52 -0.66 22.01
C ASP A 152 3.42 -0.74 23.09
N CYS A 153 2.20 -1.11 22.68
CA CYS A 153 1.02 -1.22 23.54
C CYS A 153 0.23 -2.50 23.23
N SER A 154 -0.75 -2.81 24.06
CA SER A 154 -1.58 -4.01 23.86
C SER A 154 -2.55 -3.87 22.67
N LEU A 155 -2.95 -4.98 22.08
CA LEU A 155 -3.98 -5.01 21.05
C LEU A 155 -5.32 -4.42 21.57
N ASN A 156 -5.65 -4.66 22.84
CA ASN A 156 -6.88 -4.13 23.45
C ASN A 156 -6.88 -2.61 23.52
N GLU A 157 -5.73 -1.98 23.80
CA GLU A 157 -5.61 -0.52 23.76
C GLU A 157 -5.86 0.02 22.35
N ILE A 158 -5.33 -0.66 21.30
CA ILE A 158 -5.62 -0.25 19.91
C ILE A 158 -7.12 -0.34 19.62
N LEU A 159 -7.74 -1.49 19.95
CA LEU A 159 -9.15 -1.75 19.65
C LEU A 159 -10.11 -0.84 20.44
N SER A 160 -9.72 -0.38 21.61
CA SER A 160 -10.53 0.54 22.43
C SER A 160 -10.56 1.97 21.90
N ASP A 161 -9.51 2.42 21.19
CA ASP A 161 -9.40 3.77 20.65
C ASP A 161 -8.64 3.80 19.32
N ILE A 162 -9.30 3.33 18.27
CA ILE A 162 -8.72 3.25 16.91
C ILE A 162 -8.27 4.63 16.42
N GLU A 163 -9.11 5.65 16.59
CA GLU A 163 -8.81 7.00 16.10
C GLU A 163 -7.65 7.66 16.87
N GLY A 164 -7.65 7.57 18.18
CA GLY A 164 -6.54 8.08 19.01
C GLY A 164 -5.24 7.35 18.71
N CYS A 165 -5.28 6.04 18.46
CA CYS A 165 -4.09 5.27 18.06
C CYS A 165 -3.59 5.65 16.68
N ALA A 166 -4.47 5.89 15.70
CA ALA A 166 -4.08 6.40 14.40
C ALA A 166 -3.36 7.76 14.52
N LYS A 167 -3.90 8.68 15.36
CA LYS A 167 -3.27 9.98 15.65
C LYS A 167 -1.89 9.81 16.30
N LYS A 168 -1.74 8.91 17.28
CA LYS A 168 -0.45 8.63 17.94
C LYS A 168 0.60 8.12 16.94
N ILE A 169 0.22 7.23 15.99
CA ILE A 169 1.13 6.73 14.94
C ILE A 169 1.51 7.88 14.02
N SER A 170 0.54 8.66 13.53
CA SER A 170 0.79 9.80 12.64
C SER A 170 1.73 10.84 13.26
N GLN A 171 1.54 11.13 14.56
CA GLN A 171 2.40 12.04 15.30
C GLN A 171 3.81 11.47 15.52
N LYS A 172 3.92 10.19 15.90
CA LYS A 172 5.19 9.51 16.16
C LYS A 172 6.09 9.45 14.93
N TYR A 173 5.51 9.11 13.78
CA TYR A 173 6.25 8.90 12.53
C TYR A 173 6.15 10.08 11.54
N LYS A 174 5.40 11.13 11.89
CA LYS A 174 5.11 12.28 11.00
C LYS A 174 4.58 11.86 9.64
N CYS A 175 3.62 10.95 9.61
CA CYS A 175 3.12 10.26 8.43
C CYS A 175 1.60 10.35 8.28
N VAL A 176 1.10 9.91 7.15
CA VAL A 176 -0.28 9.49 7.01
C VAL A 176 -0.41 8.06 7.52
N THR A 177 -1.34 7.82 8.43
CA THR A 177 -1.64 6.49 8.97
C THR A 177 -2.94 5.98 8.39
N VAL A 178 -2.94 4.78 7.85
CA VAL A 178 -4.13 4.02 7.42
C VAL A 178 -4.31 2.85 8.39
N LEU A 179 -5.02 3.05 9.49
CA LEU A 179 -5.27 1.99 10.49
C LEU A 179 -6.44 1.11 10.01
N LYS A 180 -6.06 -0.05 9.49
CA LYS A 180 -6.96 -1.02 8.83
C LYS A 180 -7.85 -1.74 9.84
N THR A 181 -9.13 -1.45 9.82
CA THR A 181 -10.17 -2.11 10.62
C THR A 181 -11.42 -2.29 9.78
N HIS A 182 -12.50 -2.82 10.35
CA HIS A 182 -13.80 -2.84 9.69
C HIS A 182 -14.22 -1.44 9.18
N HIS A 183 -13.99 -0.39 9.96
CA HIS A 183 -14.09 1.00 9.52
C HIS A 183 -12.71 1.64 9.58
N THR A 184 -11.94 1.49 8.51
CA THR A 184 -10.57 1.99 8.43
C THR A 184 -10.50 3.50 8.73
N VAL A 185 -9.58 3.88 9.61
CA VAL A 185 -9.32 5.28 9.97
C VAL A 185 -8.04 5.73 9.27
N ILE A 186 -8.13 6.85 8.55
CA ILE A 186 -6.99 7.54 7.95
C ILE A 186 -6.73 8.81 8.76
N CYS A 187 -5.48 9.00 9.17
CA CYS A 187 -5.06 10.20 9.89
C CYS A 187 -3.85 10.82 9.19
N ASP A 188 -3.89 12.13 8.95
CA ASP A 188 -2.76 12.87 8.39
C ASP A 188 -1.76 13.31 9.47
N LYS A 189 -0.63 13.90 9.05
CA LYS A 189 0.41 14.43 9.96
C LYS A 189 -0.05 15.65 10.78
N ASN A 190 -1.18 16.28 10.41
CA ASN A 190 -1.80 17.37 11.14
C ASN A 190 -2.90 16.87 12.09
N LEU A 191 -3.04 15.55 12.22
CA LEU A 191 -4.01 14.85 13.05
C LEU A 191 -5.47 15.01 12.57
N THR A 192 -5.67 15.39 11.30
CA THR A 192 -6.98 15.35 10.65
C THR A 192 -7.33 13.91 10.35
N THR A 193 -8.53 13.49 10.75
CA THR A 193 -8.98 12.10 10.57
C THR A 193 -10.11 11.99 9.56
N TYR A 194 -10.12 10.88 8.85
CA TYR A 194 -11.22 10.40 8.04
C TYR A 194 -11.50 8.94 8.39
N ARG A 195 -12.77 8.59 8.59
CA ARG A 195 -13.22 7.22 8.82
C ARG A 195 -14.01 6.73 7.60
N ASN A 196 -13.51 5.67 6.99
CA ASN A 196 -14.22 5.01 5.89
C ASN A 196 -15.29 4.06 6.44
N LEU A 197 -16.52 4.21 5.96
CA LEU A 197 -17.68 3.41 6.40
C LEU A 197 -18.09 2.34 5.37
N HIS A 198 -17.34 2.21 4.27
CA HIS A 198 -17.56 1.25 3.21
C HIS A 198 -16.74 -0.02 3.42
N GLY A 199 -17.15 -1.08 2.72
CA GLY A 199 -16.52 -2.39 2.76
C GLY A 199 -17.36 -3.43 3.50
N ASN A 200 -17.03 -4.68 3.27
CA ASN A 200 -17.71 -5.83 3.89
C ASN A 200 -16.71 -6.93 4.22
N THR A 201 -17.22 -8.08 4.69
CA THR A 201 -16.40 -9.21 5.15
C THR A 201 -15.62 -9.90 4.03
N ALA A 202 -15.92 -9.65 2.75
CA ALA A 202 -15.13 -10.11 1.60
C ALA A 202 -13.66 -9.65 1.67
N LEU A 203 -13.40 -8.49 2.32
CA LEU A 203 -12.08 -7.94 2.51
C LEU A 203 -11.30 -8.57 3.69
N ALA A 204 -11.94 -9.38 4.52
CA ALA A 204 -11.32 -10.04 5.67
C ALA A 204 -10.56 -11.31 5.24
N LYS A 205 -9.71 -11.22 4.23
CA LYS A 205 -8.91 -12.31 3.68
C LYS A 205 -7.45 -11.90 3.47
N ALA A 206 -6.56 -12.87 3.60
CA ALA A 206 -5.14 -12.68 3.31
C ALA A 206 -4.93 -12.13 1.88
N GLY A 207 -4.05 -11.15 1.75
CA GLY A 207 -3.76 -10.49 0.47
C GLY A 207 -4.60 -9.23 0.19
N SER A 208 -5.73 -9.01 0.89
CA SER A 208 -6.56 -7.82 0.71
C SER A 208 -5.80 -6.52 1.05
N GLY A 209 -4.94 -6.56 2.09
CA GLY A 209 -4.05 -5.44 2.45
C GLY A 209 -3.04 -5.12 1.36
N ASP A 210 -2.46 -6.15 0.71
CA ASP A 210 -1.50 -5.96 -0.39
C ASP A 210 -2.16 -5.25 -1.59
N VAL A 211 -3.43 -5.59 -1.89
CA VAL A 211 -4.23 -4.88 -2.89
C VAL A 211 -4.43 -3.42 -2.52
N LEU A 212 -4.79 -3.12 -1.25
CA LEU A 212 -4.94 -1.76 -0.76
C LEU A 212 -3.64 -0.95 -0.89
N ALA A 213 -2.51 -1.53 -0.45
CA ALA A 213 -1.21 -0.87 -0.54
C ALA A 213 -0.85 -0.55 -2.00
N GLY A 214 -1.09 -1.48 -2.93
CA GLY A 214 -0.91 -1.28 -4.36
C GLY A 214 -1.81 -0.18 -4.93
N ILE A 215 -3.09 -0.13 -4.54
CA ILE A 215 -4.02 0.95 -4.94
C ILE A 215 -3.49 2.31 -4.49
N ILE A 216 -3.12 2.45 -3.22
CA ILE A 216 -2.58 3.72 -2.68
C ILE A 216 -1.29 4.10 -3.42
N ALA A 217 -0.41 3.14 -3.68
CA ALA A 217 0.84 3.37 -4.42
C ALA A 217 0.59 3.89 -5.83
N GLY A 218 -0.37 3.30 -6.55
CA GLY A 218 -0.71 3.76 -7.89
C GLY A 218 -1.38 5.13 -7.93
N LEU A 219 -2.11 5.53 -6.89
CA LEU A 219 -2.67 6.90 -6.76
C LEU A 219 -1.57 7.93 -6.46
N LEU A 220 -0.63 7.60 -5.58
CA LEU A 220 0.54 8.45 -5.31
C LEU A 220 1.41 8.63 -6.55
N ALA A 221 1.63 7.56 -7.34
CA ALA A 221 2.37 7.64 -8.59
C ALA A 221 1.76 8.66 -9.55
N GLN A 222 0.44 8.82 -9.54
CA GLN A 222 -0.32 9.81 -10.31
C GLN A 222 -0.33 11.20 -9.65
N HIS A 223 0.62 11.48 -8.77
CA HIS A 223 0.86 12.77 -8.12
C HIS A 223 -0.23 13.25 -7.15
N MET A 224 -1.06 12.34 -6.63
CA MET A 224 -1.98 12.68 -5.54
C MET A 224 -1.21 12.96 -4.25
N GLN A 225 -1.74 13.89 -3.44
CA GLN A 225 -1.23 14.12 -2.09
C GLN A 225 -1.50 12.90 -1.20
N ALA A 226 -0.58 12.58 -0.29
CA ALA A 226 -0.59 11.34 0.50
C ALA A 226 -1.92 11.08 1.23
N TYR A 227 -2.48 12.10 1.88
CA TYR A 227 -3.74 11.95 2.61
C TYR A 227 -4.91 11.68 1.67
N GLU A 228 -4.99 12.39 0.55
CA GLU A 228 -6.04 12.19 -0.45
C GLU A 228 -5.91 10.83 -1.14
N ALA A 229 -4.69 10.40 -1.48
CA ALA A 229 -4.42 9.09 -2.04
C ALA A 229 -4.81 7.95 -1.07
N ALA A 230 -4.53 8.12 0.22
CA ALA A 230 -4.93 7.16 1.24
C ALA A 230 -6.46 7.07 1.40
N LYS A 231 -7.17 8.21 1.47
CA LYS A 231 -8.63 8.23 1.57
C LYS A 231 -9.30 7.61 0.35
N LEU A 232 -8.91 8.04 -0.85
CA LEU A 232 -9.45 7.53 -2.09
C LEU A 232 -9.12 6.04 -2.27
N GLY A 233 -7.89 5.64 -1.97
CA GLY A 233 -7.45 4.25 -2.06
C GLY A 233 -8.25 3.32 -1.15
N VAL A 234 -8.47 3.72 0.10
CA VAL A 234 -9.31 2.96 1.05
C VAL A 234 -10.76 2.89 0.57
N TYR A 235 -11.32 4.00 0.07
CA TYR A 235 -12.68 4.03 -0.47
C TYR A 235 -12.82 3.08 -1.68
N ILE A 236 -11.94 3.19 -2.68
CA ILE A 236 -11.96 2.32 -3.88
C ILE A 236 -11.78 0.86 -3.50
N HIS A 237 -10.84 0.54 -2.60
CA HIS A 237 -10.63 -0.82 -2.14
C HIS A 237 -11.89 -1.39 -1.47
N SER A 238 -12.54 -0.60 -0.61
CA SER A 238 -13.77 -1.00 0.07
C SER A 238 -14.91 -1.22 -0.92
N LYS A 239 -15.13 -0.29 -1.84
CA LYS A 239 -16.15 -0.43 -2.90
C LYS A 239 -15.85 -1.62 -3.82
N THR A 240 -14.58 -1.86 -4.10
CA THR A 240 -14.17 -3.03 -4.89
C THR A 240 -14.58 -4.34 -4.21
N GLY A 241 -14.43 -4.44 -2.88
CA GLY A 241 -14.89 -5.60 -2.10
C GLY A 241 -16.42 -5.75 -2.12
N GLU A 242 -17.16 -4.66 -1.93
CA GLU A 242 -18.63 -4.66 -2.02
C GLU A 242 -19.09 -5.14 -3.40
N ILE A 243 -18.58 -4.54 -4.47
CA ILE A 243 -18.94 -4.91 -5.85
C ILE A 243 -18.54 -6.36 -6.16
N ALA A 244 -17.34 -6.81 -5.79
CA ALA A 244 -16.91 -8.17 -6.03
C ALA A 244 -17.83 -9.18 -5.35
N SER A 245 -18.32 -8.90 -4.13
CA SER A 245 -19.21 -9.78 -3.40
C SER A 245 -20.63 -9.88 -3.98
N GLU A 246 -21.08 -8.88 -4.76
CA GLU A 246 -22.33 -8.98 -5.52
C GLU A 246 -22.28 -10.06 -6.61
N TYR A 247 -21.07 -10.30 -7.16
CA TYR A 247 -20.86 -11.31 -8.21
C TYR A 247 -20.42 -12.67 -7.65
N LEU A 248 -19.65 -12.68 -6.55
CA LEU A 248 -18.95 -13.88 -6.07
C LEU A 248 -19.37 -14.30 -4.66
N THR A 249 -20.23 -13.54 -3.98
CA THR A 249 -20.54 -13.61 -2.54
C THR A 249 -19.35 -13.23 -1.65
N GLU A 250 -19.63 -12.76 -0.43
CA GLU A 250 -18.57 -12.39 0.54
C GLU A 250 -17.68 -13.60 0.92
N TYR A 251 -18.23 -14.82 0.85
CA TYR A 251 -17.49 -16.05 1.15
C TYR A 251 -16.46 -16.42 0.08
N SER A 252 -16.74 -16.13 -1.19
CA SER A 252 -15.97 -16.64 -2.33
C SER A 252 -14.99 -15.64 -2.91
N VAL A 253 -15.10 -14.34 -2.58
CA VAL A 253 -14.16 -13.32 -3.03
C VAL A 253 -12.76 -13.66 -2.51
N LEU A 254 -11.80 -13.77 -3.41
CA LEU A 254 -10.37 -13.85 -3.12
C LEU A 254 -9.71 -12.50 -3.31
N ALA A 255 -8.58 -12.27 -2.64
CA ALA A 255 -7.80 -11.06 -2.85
C ALA A 255 -7.37 -10.86 -4.32
N SER A 256 -7.15 -11.96 -5.06
CA SER A 256 -6.83 -11.95 -6.50
C SER A 256 -8.01 -11.59 -7.40
N ASP A 257 -9.23 -11.58 -6.88
CA ASP A 257 -10.39 -11.09 -7.62
C ASP A 257 -10.50 -9.56 -7.54
N LEU A 258 -10.13 -8.96 -6.41
CA LEU A 258 -10.27 -7.52 -6.19
C LEU A 258 -9.69 -6.66 -7.34
N PRO A 259 -8.47 -6.92 -7.86
CA PRO A 259 -7.93 -6.13 -8.99
C PRO A 259 -8.81 -6.17 -10.25
N LYS A 260 -9.62 -7.21 -10.41
CA LYS A 260 -10.54 -7.35 -11.56
C LYS A 260 -11.76 -6.41 -11.45
N PHE A 261 -12.09 -5.95 -10.23
CA PHE A 261 -13.27 -5.10 -9.97
C PHE A 261 -12.90 -3.63 -9.69
N ILE A 262 -11.62 -3.26 -9.55
CA ILE A 262 -11.18 -1.88 -9.31
C ILE A 262 -11.82 -0.91 -10.34
N HIS A 263 -11.86 -1.31 -11.61
CA HIS A 263 -12.45 -0.47 -12.67
C HIS A 263 -13.92 -0.13 -12.45
N LYS A 264 -14.68 -1.01 -11.78
CA LYS A 264 -16.10 -0.77 -11.47
C LYS A 264 -16.23 0.24 -10.34
N ALA A 265 -15.43 0.12 -9.28
CA ALA A 265 -15.39 1.11 -8.21
C ALA A 265 -14.95 2.51 -8.71
N ILE A 266 -14.00 2.57 -9.66
CA ILE A 266 -13.61 3.83 -10.31
C ILE A 266 -14.80 4.45 -11.08
N LYS A 267 -15.59 3.64 -11.79
CA LYS A 267 -16.74 4.14 -12.56
C LYS A 267 -17.82 4.79 -11.68
N GLU A 268 -17.91 4.43 -10.39
CA GLU A 268 -18.86 5.08 -9.47
C GLU A 268 -18.41 6.51 -9.06
N ILE A 269 -17.16 6.88 -9.35
CA ILE A 269 -16.57 8.18 -8.98
C ILE A 269 -16.46 9.11 -10.20
N LEU A 270 -16.38 8.56 -11.43
CA LEU A 270 -16.28 9.32 -12.68
C LEU A 270 -17.64 9.84 -13.14
#